data_301b61f8992484820d429c8ac0db9311
#
_entry.id   301b61f8992484820d429c8ac0db9311
#
_cell.length_a   1.000
_cell.length_b   1.000
_cell.length_c   1.000
_cell.angle_alpha   90.00
_cell.angle_beta   90.00
_cell.angle_gamma   90.00
#
_symmetry.space_group_name_H-M   'P 1'
#
loop_
_entity.id
_entity.type
_entity.pdbx_description
1 polymer ?
#
loop_
_entity_poly.entity_id
_entity_poly.type
_entity_poly.pdbx_seq_one_letter_code
_entity_poly.pdbx_strand_id
1 'polypeptide(L)'
;LALVRGNEHILVLGLETPSDYEILPSVGNGFPLVFNIESIFKLWPVCFFIFGWVLISLGKSTLSTKNKDSGSKEPGKVLGIVCFFVGTIFMVNNFPFKSPLFDQYHGDQGVWPYQYLIDHADNHDALTFWAHPEVEKAMEQEGIKIVSSSYEEDLLNTFDYTGIAVFSEGMRSVGPPGGIWDKLLLQYCAGMRQRPVWAIGEVDYK
;
A
#
# COMPACT_ATOMS: atom_id res chain seq x y z
N LEU A 1 -1.72 8.96 4.80
CA LEU A 1 -1.88 7.91 5.80
C LEU A 1 -1.29 6.62 5.24
N ALA A 2 -0.24 6.12 5.86
CA ALA A 2 0.34 4.84 5.48
C ALA A 2 -0.17 3.77 6.47
N LEU A 3 -0.88 2.79 5.96
CA LEU A 3 -1.30 1.61 6.70
C LEU A 3 -0.13 0.64 6.72
N VAL A 4 0.34 0.29 7.89
CA VAL A 4 1.48 -0.57 8.01
C VAL A 4 1.07 -2.00 8.37
N ARG A 5 0.26 -2.20 9.40
CA ARG A 5 -0.21 -3.53 9.80
C ARG A 5 -1.50 -3.38 10.61
N GLY A 6 -2.58 -4.02 10.21
CA GLY A 6 -3.83 -3.95 10.99
C GLY A 6 -4.39 -2.53 11.15
N ASN A 7 -4.33 -1.99 12.35
CA ASN A 7 -4.81 -0.65 12.69
C ASN A 7 -3.68 0.36 12.97
N GLU A 8 -2.44 -0.04 12.75
CA GLU A 8 -1.28 0.82 12.97
C GLU A 8 -1.16 1.80 11.81
N HIS A 9 -1.21 3.08 12.14
CA HIS A 9 -1.12 4.14 11.15
C HIS A 9 0.07 5.06 11.43
N ILE A 10 0.78 5.41 10.37
CA ILE A 10 1.79 6.46 10.38
C ILE A 10 1.35 7.55 9.42
N LEU A 11 1.30 8.79 9.92
CA LEU A 11 1.09 9.97 9.10
C LEU A 11 2.42 10.38 8.51
N VAL A 12 2.45 10.63 7.21
CA VAL A 12 3.60 11.19 6.50
C VAL A 12 3.21 12.56 5.95
N LEU A 13 3.95 13.58 6.31
CA LEU A 13 3.68 14.96 5.94
C LEU A 13 4.94 15.61 5.34
N GLY A 14 4.76 16.41 4.30
CA GLY A 14 5.84 17.25 3.76
C GLY A 14 6.55 16.65 2.55
N LEU A 15 6.07 15.57 1.96
CA LEU A 15 6.58 15.13 0.66
C LEU A 15 6.26 16.17 -0.41
N GLU A 16 7.19 16.40 -1.35
CA GLU A 16 7.11 17.52 -2.28
C GLU A 16 6.02 17.34 -3.35
N THR A 17 5.83 16.13 -3.82
CA THR A 17 4.90 15.87 -4.92
C THR A 17 3.88 14.78 -4.58
N PRO A 18 2.68 14.77 -5.20
CA PRO A 18 1.72 13.69 -5.02
C PRO A 18 2.28 12.31 -5.39
N SER A 19 3.18 12.23 -6.37
CA SER A 19 3.83 10.98 -6.77
C SER A 19 4.71 10.39 -5.67
N ASP A 20 5.31 11.22 -4.83
CA ASP A 20 6.14 10.74 -3.71
C ASP A 20 5.28 10.03 -2.65
N TYR A 21 4.02 10.45 -2.50
CA TYR A 21 3.06 9.74 -1.65
C TYR A 21 2.61 8.39 -2.25
N GLU A 22 2.57 8.27 -3.58
CA GLU A 22 2.18 7.01 -4.25
C GLU A 22 3.24 5.93 -4.15
N ILE A 23 4.51 6.32 -4.02
CA ILE A 23 5.64 5.38 -3.89
C ILE A 23 5.98 5.02 -2.44
N LEU A 24 5.27 5.60 -1.46
CA LEU A 24 5.47 5.22 -0.06
C LEU A 24 5.36 3.70 0.11
N PRO A 25 6.30 3.10 0.84
CA PRO A 25 6.23 1.68 1.12
C PRO A 25 4.94 1.36 1.87
N SER A 26 4.04 0.65 1.18
CA SER A 26 2.82 0.16 1.80
C SER A 26 3.05 -1.25 2.29
N VAL A 27 2.76 -1.49 3.54
CA VAL A 27 2.62 -2.85 4.05
C VAL A 27 1.20 -3.30 3.76
N GLY A 28 1.07 -4.20 2.80
CA GLY A 28 -0.23 -4.72 2.45
C GLY A 28 -0.70 -5.75 3.47
N ASN A 29 -1.73 -5.43 4.22
CA ASN A 29 -2.56 -6.42 4.91
C ASN A 29 -3.55 -7.09 3.95
N GLY A 30 -3.40 -6.85 2.66
CA GLY A 30 -4.19 -7.52 1.65
C GLY A 30 -3.77 -8.98 1.54
N PHE A 31 -4.74 -9.88 1.42
CA PHE A 31 -4.51 -11.14 0.75
C PHE A 31 -3.62 -10.87 -0.47
N PRO A 32 -2.69 -11.78 -0.81
CA PRO A 32 -1.97 -11.62 -2.04
C PRO A 32 -3.06 -11.37 -3.07
N LEU A 33 -2.94 -10.29 -3.79
CA LEU A 33 -3.91 -9.83 -4.79
C LEU A 33 -4.24 -10.92 -5.83
N VAL A 34 -3.55 -12.06 -5.74
CA VAL A 34 -3.65 -13.24 -6.61
C VAL A 34 -5.05 -13.85 -6.64
N PHE A 35 -5.84 -13.78 -5.55
CA PHE A 35 -7.13 -14.48 -5.48
C PHE A 35 -8.30 -13.62 -4.95
N ASN A 36 -8.13 -12.31 -4.87
CA ASN A 36 -9.21 -11.42 -4.51
C ASN A 36 -10.13 -11.17 -5.72
N ILE A 37 -11.43 -11.05 -5.47
CA ILE A 37 -12.44 -10.67 -6.48
C ILE A 37 -12.03 -9.35 -7.18
N GLU A 38 -11.48 -8.40 -6.45
CA GLU A 38 -10.99 -7.14 -7.02
C GLU A 38 -9.85 -7.35 -8.02
N SER A 39 -8.95 -8.30 -7.76
CA SER A 39 -7.86 -8.64 -8.68
C SER A 39 -8.39 -9.25 -9.98
N ILE A 40 -9.46 -10.05 -9.89
CA ILE A 40 -10.14 -10.59 -11.07
C ILE A 40 -10.74 -9.45 -11.90
N PHE A 41 -11.38 -8.48 -11.27
CA PHE A 41 -11.90 -7.31 -11.98
C PHE A 41 -10.78 -6.46 -12.61
N LYS A 42 -9.63 -6.35 -11.98
CA LYS A 42 -8.45 -5.64 -12.55
C LYS A 42 -7.86 -6.36 -13.77
N LEU A 43 -8.17 -7.65 -13.97
CA LEU A 43 -7.78 -8.40 -15.15
C LEU A 43 -8.67 -8.15 -16.38
N TRP A 44 -9.65 -7.24 -16.31
CA TRP A 44 -10.52 -6.88 -17.45
C TRP A 44 -9.74 -6.59 -18.77
N PRO A 45 -8.48 -6.04 -18.77
CA PRO A 45 -7.74 -5.84 -20.01
C PRO A 45 -7.46 -7.12 -20.79
N VAL A 46 -7.53 -8.29 -20.14
CA VAL A 46 -7.42 -9.60 -20.81
C VAL A 46 -8.48 -9.76 -21.91
N CYS A 47 -9.66 -9.14 -21.74
CA CYS A 47 -10.69 -9.14 -22.76
C CYS A 47 -10.21 -8.54 -24.09
N PHE A 48 -9.31 -7.54 -24.07
CA PHE A 48 -8.73 -6.97 -25.29
C PHE A 48 -7.81 -7.95 -26.01
N PHE A 49 -7.05 -8.78 -25.26
CA PHE A 49 -6.22 -9.83 -25.83
C PHE A 49 -7.06 -10.88 -26.51
N ILE A 50 -8.11 -11.35 -25.85
CA ILE A 50 -9.03 -12.36 -26.39
C ILE A 50 -9.71 -11.81 -27.65
N PHE A 51 -10.25 -10.60 -27.58
CA PHE A 51 -10.93 -9.96 -28.70
C PHE A 51 -9.98 -9.69 -29.87
N GLY A 52 -8.77 -9.19 -29.59
CA GLY A 52 -7.73 -8.98 -30.59
C GLY A 52 -7.33 -10.28 -31.29
N TRP A 53 -7.16 -11.38 -30.51
CA TRP A 53 -6.85 -12.68 -31.07
C TRP A 53 -7.96 -13.24 -31.95
N VAL A 54 -9.21 -13.10 -31.51
CA VAL A 54 -10.40 -13.51 -32.30
C VAL A 54 -10.42 -12.75 -33.63
N LEU A 55 -10.23 -11.43 -33.63
CA LEU A 55 -10.22 -10.62 -34.86
C LEU A 55 -9.11 -11.03 -35.84
N ILE A 56 -7.91 -11.30 -35.33
CA ILE A 56 -6.78 -11.78 -36.14
C ILE A 56 -7.07 -13.19 -36.71
N SER A 57 -7.68 -14.05 -35.91
CA SER A 57 -8.00 -15.43 -36.30
C SER A 57 -9.13 -15.48 -37.34
N LEU A 58 -10.18 -14.70 -37.15
CA LEU A 58 -11.27 -14.60 -38.13
C LEU A 58 -10.79 -13.98 -39.45
N GLY A 59 -9.89 -13.00 -39.40
CA GLY A 59 -9.26 -12.43 -40.59
C GLY A 59 -8.45 -13.45 -41.38
N LYS A 60 -7.88 -14.48 -40.74
CA LYS A 60 -7.21 -15.60 -41.43
C LYS A 60 -8.19 -16.53 -42.13
N SER A 61 -9.36 -16.76 -41.53
CA SER A 61 -10.36 -17.71 -42.06
C SER A 61 -11.02 -17.20 -43.35
N THR A 62 -11.24 -15.89 -43.49
CA THR A 62 -11.85 -15.28 -44.66
C THR A 62 -10.91 -15.26 -45.90
N LEU A 63 -9.60 -15.45 -45.71
CA LEU A 63 -8.59 -15.45 -46.79
C LEU A 63 -8.46 -16.78 -47.56
N SER A 64 -9.05 -17.85 -47.02
CA SER A 64 -8.95 -19.17 -47.69
C SER A 64 -9.87 -19.29 -48.91
N THR A 65 -10.77 -18.32 -49.16
CA THR A 65 -11.81 -18.44 -50.15
C THR A 65 -11.89 -17.27 -51.15
N LYS A 66 -11.03 -16.26 -51.13
CA LYS A 66 -11.16 -15.13 -52.05
C LYS A 66 -9.81 -14.62 -52.63
N ASN A 67 -9.80 -14.55 -53.93
CA ASN A 67 -8.78 -14.06 -54.86
C ASN A 67 -7.75 -13.03 -54.36
N LYS A 68 -6.53 -13.24 -54.79
CA LYS A 68 -5.23 -12.67 -54.48
C LYS A 68 -4.98 -11.27 -55.08
N ASP A 69 -5.98 -10.49 -55.44
CA ASP A 69 -5.80 -9.28 -56.27
C ASP A 69 -6.32 -7.97 -55.64
N SER A 70 -6.32 -7.84 -54.34
CA SER A 70 -6.58 -6.52 -53.75
C SER A 70 -5.62 -6.27 -52.57
N GLY A 71 -4.71 -5.31 -52.77
CA GLY A 71 -3.76 -4.83 -51.76
C GLY A 71 -4.40 -4.05 -50.61
N SER A 72 -5.67 -4.33 -50.26
CA SER A 72 -6.35 -3.71 -49.13
C SER A 72 -5.91 -4.32 -47.83
N LYS A 73 -5.27 -3.53 -46.98
CA LYS A 73 -4.97 -3.88 -45.58
C LYS A 73 -6.23 -4.42 -44.93
N GLU A 74 -6.18 -5.66 -44.45
CA GLU A 74 -7.33 -6.29 -43.80
C GLU A 74 -7.65 -5.55 -42.48
N PRO A 75 -8.79 -4.84 -42.42
CA PRO A 75 -9.09 -3.96 -41.28
C PRO A 75 -9.19 -4.76 -39.96
N GLY A 76 -9.59 -6.02 -40.03
CA GLY A 76 -9.67 -6.88 -38.84
C GLY A 76 -8.32 -7.19 -38.20
N LYS A 77 -7.27 -7.40 -39.02
CA LYS A 77 -5.91 -7.63 -38.47
C LYS A 77 -5.34 -6.40 -37.81
N VAL A 78 -5.51 -5.24 -38.47
CA VAL A 78 -5.05 -3.96 -37.91
C VAL A 78 -5.76 -3.67 -36.59
N LEU A 79 -7.08 -3.83 -36.55
CA LEU A 79 -7.85 -3.65 -35.33
C LEU A 79 -7.43 -4.62 -34.24
N GLY A 80 -7.18 -5.90 -34.59
CA GLY A 80 -6.70 -6.91 -33.64
C GLY A 80 -5.36 -6.53 -33.02
N ILE A 81 -4.40 -6.04 -33.83
CA ILE A 81 -3.11 -5.57 -33.35
C ILE A 81 -3.28 -4.36 -32.42
N VAL A 82 -4.13 -3.41 -32.78
CA VAL A 82 -4.44 -2.25 -31.92
C VAL A 82 -5.01 -2.70 -30.58
N CYS A 83 -5.94 -3.66 -30.58
CA CYS A 83 -6.49 -4.23 -29.35
C CYS A 83 -5.39 -4.86 -28.47
N PHE A 84 -4.42 -5.57 -29.06
CA PHE A 84 -3.29 -6.12 -28.30
C PHE A 84 -2.46 -5.02 -27.62
N PHE A 85 -2.12 -3.97 -28.34
CA PHE A 85 -1.36 -2.84 -27.77
C PHE A 85 -2.13 -2.14 -26.66
N VAL A 86 -3.40 -1.84 -26.87
CA VAL A 86 -4.28 -1.23 -25.85
C VAL A 86 -4.39 -2.15 -24.64
N GLY A 87 -4.62 -3.45 -24.86
CA GLY A 87 -4.67 -4.43 -23.78
C GLY A 87 -3.35 -4.50 -22.98
N THR A 88 -2.20 -4.43 -23.66
CA THR A 88 -0.90 -4.44 -23.00
C THR A 88 -0.71 -3.18 -22.13
N ILE A 89 -1.02 -2.00 -22.65
CA ILE A 89 -0.91 -0.74 -21.89
C ILE A 89 -1.78 -0.80 -20.63
N PHE A 90 -3.05 -1.20 -20.78
CA PHE A 90 -3.94 -1.31 -19.63
C PHE A 90 -3.54 -2.42 -18.66
N MET A 91 -3.00 -3.54 -19.14
CA MET A 91 -2.53 -4.62 -18.27
C MET A 91 -1.33 -4.16 -17.44
N VAL A 92 -0.36 -3.47 -18.04
CA VAL A 92 0.80 -2.93 -17.33
C VAL A 92 0.38 -1.91 -16.29
N ASN A 93 -0.56 -1.02 -16.65
CA ASN A 93 -1.04 0.03 -15.73
C ASN A 93 -1.88 -0.53 -14.57
N ASN A 94 -2.72 -1.54 -14.85
CA ASN A 94 -3.63 -2.13 -13.85
C ASN A 94 -3.13 -3.47 -13.29
N PHE A 95 -1.84 -3.79 -13.49
CA PHE A 95 -1.32 -5.08 -13.06
C PHE A 95 -1.54 -5.30 -11.56
N PRO A 96 -2.40 -6.25 -11.16
CA PRO A 96 -2.80 -6.40 -9.78
C PRO A 96 -1.78 -7.15 -8.91
N PHE A 97 -0.81 -7.82 -9.55
CA PHE A 97 0.16 -8.70 -8.90
C PHE A 97 1.44 -7.96 -8.55
N LYS A 98 1.32 -6.90 -7.75
CA LYS A 98 2.48 -6.26 -7.15
C LYS A 98 2.89 -7.09 -5.94
N SER A 99 4.12 -7.55 -5.90
CA SER A 99 4.69 -8.13 -4.69
C SER A 99 4.99 -6.98 -3.73
N PRO A 100 4.26 -6.81 -2.62
CA PRO A 100 4.63 -5.85 -1.60
C PRO A 100 5.98 -6.28 -0.99
N LEU A 101 6.78 -5.30 -0.58
CA LEU A 101 8.05 -5.58 0.09
C LEU A 101 7.83 -6.30 1.42
N PHE A 102 6.74 -5.96 2.08
CA PHE A 102 6.31 -6.54 3.34
C PHE A 102 4.89 -7.05 3.19
N ASP A 103 4.64 -8.30 3.53
CA ASP A 103 3.32 -8.91 3.53
C ASP A 103 3.19 -9.95 4.66
N GLN A 104 1.96 -10.39 4.90
CA GLN A 104 1.66 -11.36 5.95
C GLN A 104 2.25 -12.76 5.73
N TYR A 105 2.79 -13.05 4.53
CA TYR A 105 3.34 -14.36 4.19
C TYR A 105 4.83 -14.47 4.48
N HIS A 106 5.51 -13.35 4.69
CA HIS A 106 6.92 -13.33 5.07
C HIS A 106 7.15 -13.52 6.59
N GLY A 107 6.09 -13.84 7.33
CA GLY A 107 6.13 -14.05 8.77
C GLY A 107 6.18 -12.73 9.56
N ASP A 108 6.46 -12.86 10.85
CA ASP A 108 6.62 -11.70 11.71
C ASP A 108 7.97 -11.04 11.45
N GLN A 109 7.94 -9.83 10.93
CA GLN A 109 9.13 -9.02 10.63
C GLN A 109 9.39 -7.95 11.71
N GLY A 110 8.67 -8.02 12.82
CA GLY A 110 8.77 -7.07 13.92
C GLY A 110 8.51 -5.63 13.45
N VAL A 111 9.34 -4.71 13.93
CA VAL A 111 9.21 -3.27 13.63
C VAL A 111 9.80 -2.87 12.27
N TRP A 112 10.41 -3.80 11.54
CA TRP A 112 11.13 -3.50 10.29
C TRP A 112 10.26 -2.80 9.22
N PRO A 113 8.99 -3.19 9.00
CA PRO A 113 8.14 -2.49 8.04
C PRO A 113 7.90 -1.02 8.39
N TYR A 114 7.75 -0.72 9.67
CA TYR A 114 7.55 0.65 10.16
C TYR A 114 8.82 1.48 10.02
N GLN A 115 9.95 0.90 10.43
CA GLN A 115 11.23 1.57 10.33
C GLN A 115 11.56 1.89 8.88
N TYR A 116 11.31 0.96 7.96
CA TYR A 116 11.53 1.18 6.53
C TYR A 116 10.69 2.35 5.97
N LEU A 117 9.43 2.49 6.41
CA LEU A 117 8.59 3.62 6.03
C LEU A 117 9.13 4.94 6.60
N ILE A 118 9.54 4.92 7.89
CA ILE A 118 10.10 6.08 8.56
C ILE A 118 11.39 6.52 7.87
N ASP A 119 12.31 5.60 7.61
CA ASP A 119 13.57 5.86 6.92
C ASP A 119 13.35 6.41 5.51
N HIS A 120 12.36 5.85 4.79
CA HIS A 120 12.01 6.34 3.47
C HIS A 120 11.50 7.77 3.51
N ALA A 121 10.62 8.11 4.46
CA ALA A 121 10.09 9.45 4.63
C ALA A 121 11.20 10.43 5.07
N ASP A 122 12.04 10.04 6.00
CA ASP A 122 13.17 10.86 6.49
C ASP A 122 14.18 11.17 5.38
N ASN A 123 14.47 10.21 4.51
CA ASN A 123 15.32 10.41 3.32
C ASN A 123 14.74 11.40 2.30
N HIS A 124 13.45 11.75 2.41
CA HIS A 124 12.77 12.73 1.58
C HIS A 124 12.38 13.99 2.38
N ASP A 125 13.05 14.25 3.52
CA ASP A 125 12.79 15.39 4.40
C ASP A 125 11.33 15.50 4.89
N ALA A 126 10.60 14.39 4.90
CA ALA A 126 9.22 14.33 5.35
C ALA A 126 9.13 14.04 6.85
N LEU A 127 8.04 14.51 7.45
CA LEU A 127 7.74 14.29 8.87
C LEU A 127 6.86 13.06 9.03
N THR A 128 7.17 12.23 10.02
CA THR A 128 6.41 11.03 10.34
C THR A 128 5.87 11.07 11.75
N PHE A 129 4.59 10.72 11.90
CA PHE A 129 3.92 10.68 13.20
C PHE A 129 3.14 9.38 13.35
N TRP A 130 3.35 8.70 14.47
CA TRP A 130 2.51 7.59 14.86
C TRP A 130 1.13 8.10 15.28
N ALA A 131 0.09 7.61 14.62
CA ALA A 131 -1.30 7.94 14.88
C ALA A 131 -1.88 6.98 15.93
N HIS A 132 -2.84 7.43 16.73
CA HIS A 132 -3.66 6.67 17.69
C HIS A 132 -2.99 5.40 18.29
N PRO A 133 -1.88 5.52 19.00
CA PRO A 133 -1.05 4.38 19.43
C PRO A 133 -1.74 3.42 20.41
N GLU A 134 -2.85 3.84 21.03
CA GLU A 134 -3.60 3.08 22.03
C GLU A 134 -4.88 2.45 21.49
N VAL A 135 -5.08 2.48 20.16
CA VAL A 135 -6.28 1.92 19.55
C VAL A 135 -6.27 0.39 19.67
N GLU A 136 -7.19 -0.08 20.49
CA GLU A 136 -7.53 -1.50 20.57
C GLU A 136 -8.88 -1.71 19.86
N LYS A 137 -8.92 -2.55 18.85
CA LYS A 137 -10.17 -2.96 18.20
C LYS A 137 -10.40 -4.43 18.42
N ALA A 138 -11.56 -4.75 18.98
CA ALA A 138 -12.10 -6.09 18.97
C ALA A 138 -13.33 -6.09 18.06
N MET A 139 -13.27 -6.80 16.94
CA MET A 139 -14.41 -7.01 16.05
C MET A 139 -14.74 -8.49 16.03
N GLU A 140 -16.03 -8.80 16.16
CA GLU A 140 -16.53 -10.14 15.92
C GLU A 140 -17.40 -10.10 14.65
N GLN A 141 -16.94 -10.77 13.61
CA GLN A 141 -17.66 -10.89 12.37
C GLN A 141 -17.75 -12.35 11.95
N GLU A 142 -18.98 -12.84 11.78
CA GLU A 142 -19.26 -14.23 11.36
C GLU A 142 -18.61 -15.30 12.25
N GLY A 143 -18.51 -15.04 13.58
CA GLY A 143 -17.90 -15.96 14.53
C GLY A 143 -16.36 -15.91 14.58
N ILE A 144 -15.74 -15.00 13.84
CA ILE A 144 -14.29 -14.74 13.89
C ILE A 144 -14.07 -13.50 14.75
N LYS A 145 -13.33 -13.67 15.85
CA LYS A 145 -12.91 -12.58 16.70
C LYS A 145 -11.57 -12.03 16.22
N ILE A 146 -11.58 -10.83 15.71
CA ILE A 146 -10.38 -10.08 15.33
C ILE A 146 -10.04 -9.14 16.48
N VAL A 147 -8.88 -9.30 17.07
CA VAL A 147 -8.37 -8.41 18.12
C VAL A 147 -7.09 -7.78 17.61
N SER A 148 -7.06 -6.46 17.57
CA SER A 148 -5.84 -5.69 17.36
C SER A 148 -5.37 -5.19 18.72
N SER A 149 -4.13 -5.51 19.09
CA SER A 149 -3.48 -4.98 20.29
C SER A 149 -2.98 -3.56 20.05
N SER A 150 -2.79 -2.81 21.13
CA SER A 150 -2.04 -1.55 21.08
C SER A 150 -0.59 -1.83 20.63
N TYR A 151 0.02 -0.86 19.94
CA TYR A 151 1.38 -1.00 19.38
C TYR A 151 2.41 -0.10 20.08
N GLU A 152 2.25 0.07 21.37
CA GLU A 152 3.13 0.91 22.20
C GLU A 152 4.60 0.48 22.15
N GLU A 153 4.85 -0.83 22.04
CA GLU A 153 6.21 -1.38 21.95
C GLU A 153 6.89 -0.99 20.63
N ASP A 154 6.11 -0.86 19.55
CA ASP A 154 6.66 -0.47 18.25
C ASP A 154 7.17 0.97 18.26
N LEU A 155 6.54 1.84 19.08
CA LEU A 155 7.01 3.20 19.27
C LEU A 155 8.41 3.24 19.93
N LEU A 156 8.66 2.36 20.89
CA LEU A 156 9.94 2.29 21.60
C LEU A 156 11.05 1.68 20.74
N ASN A 157 10.70 0.81 19.81
CA ASN A 157 11.62 0.03 18.99
C ASN A 157 11.82 0.59 17.58
N THR A 158 11.11 1.66 17.20
CA THR A 158 11.36 2.42 15.98
C THR A 158 12.04 3.74 16.29
N PHE A 159 12.84 4.26 15.34
CA PHE A 159 13.69 5.43 15.53
C PHE A 159 13.42 6.46 14.43
N ASP A 160 13.88 7.69 14.67
CA ASP A 160 13.92 8.78 13.68
C ASP A 160 12.55 9.22 13.12
N TYR A 161 11.45 8.81 13.73
CA TYR A 161 10.16 9.44 13.48
C TYR A 161 10.02 10.76 14.26
N THR A 162 9.21 11.68 13.74
CA THR A 162 9.09 13.04 14.26
C THR A 162 8.27 13.13 15.55
N GLY A 163 7.18 12.36 15.64
CA GLY A 163 6.31 12.46 16.79
C GLY A 163 5.25 11.38 16.91
N ILE A 164 4.43 11.52 17.92
CA ILE A 164 3.33 10.60 18.25
C ILE A 164 2.06 11.38 18.56
N ALA A 165 0.92 10.82 18.25
CA ALA A 165 -0.37 11.34 18.67
C ALA A 165 -0.59 11.00 20.17
N VAL A 166 -0.70 12.03 20.99
CA VAL A 166 -0.91 11.89 22.44
C VAL A 166 -2.34 12.31 22.82
N PHE A 167 -2.84 13.39 22.21
CA PHE A 167 -4.17 13.86 22.50
C PHE A 167 -5.22 13.08 21.71
N SER A 168 -6.32 12.78 22.38
CA SER A 168 -7.43 11.94 21.96
C SER A 168 -7.20 10.43 22.15
N GLU A 169 -6.25 9.81 21.49
CA GLU A 169 -6.06 8.36 21.50
C GLU A 169 -4.69 7.91 22.01
N GLY A 170 -4.01 8.76 22.78
CA GLY A 170 -2.75 8.45 23.47
C GLY A 170 -2.77 8.89 24.94
N MET A 171 -3.95 9.04 25.55
CA MET A 171 -4.08 9.62 26.89
C MET A 171 -4.09 8.58 28.01
N ARG A 172 -4.11 7.28 27.73
CA ARG A 172 -4.17 6.24 28.76
C ARG A 172 -2.80 5.77 29.22
N SER A 173 -1.92 5.51 28.29
CA SER A 173 -0.60 4.91 28.54
C SER A 173 0.55 5.66 27.87
N VAL A 174 0.30 6.35 26.77
CA VAL A 174 1.35 7.04 26.02
C VAL A 174 1.67 8.40 26.63
N GLY A 175 0.67 9.25 26.82
CA GLY A 175 0.82 10.63 27.28
C GLY A 175 0.93 10.88 28.80
N PRO A 176 0.37 10.04 29.69
CA PRO A 176 0.48 10.28 31.13
C PRO A 176 1.93 10.25 31.62
N PRO A 177 2.22 10.95 32.76
CA PRO A 177 3.54 10.91 33.39
C PRO A 177 4.03 9.47 33.64
N GLY A 178 5.25 9.17 33.20
CA GLY A 178 5.82 7.81 33.20
C GLY A 178 5.38 6.91 32.07
N GLY A 179 4.55 7.41 31.17
CA GLY A 179 4.08 6.70 29.98
C GLY A 179 5.14 6.51 28.92
N ILE A 180 4.71 6.07 27.74
CA ILE A 180 5.60 5.78 26.60
C ILE A 180 6.33 7.04 26.14
N TRP A 181 5.64 8.17 26.08
CA TRP A 181 6.27 9.43 25.66
C TRP A 181 7.43 9.85 26.57
N ASP A 182 7.25 9.75 27.91
CA ASP A 182 8.35 10.00 28.85
C ASP A 182 9.53 9.06 28.61
N LYS A 183 9.27 7.77 28.35
CA LYS A 183 10.32 6.79 28.02
C LYS A 183 11.09 7.17 26.75
N LEU A 184 10.39 7.65 25.71
CA LEU A 184 10.98 8.11 24.47
C LEU A 184 11.86 9.34 24.68
N LEU A 185 11.42 10.30 25.50
CA LEU A 185 12.19 11.47 25.89
C LEU A 185 13.41 11.08 26.73
N LEU A 186 13.28 10.10 27.61
CA LEU A 186 14.42 9.58 28.37
C LEU A 186 15.45 8.89 27.47
N GLN A 187 15.02 8.13 26.45
CA GLN A 187 15.91 7.57 25.43
C GLN A 187 16.68 8.68 24.69
N TYR A 188 16.00 9.79 24.35
CA TYR A 188 16.67 10.95 23.75
C TYR A 188 17.67 11.59 24.70
N CYS A 189 17.30 11.84 25.95
CA CYS A 189 18.21 12.40 26.95
C CYS A 189 19.41 11.50 27.24
N ALA A 190 19.25 10.20 27.11
CA ALA A 190 20.34 9.21 27.24
C ALA A 190 21.20 9.07 25.98
N GLY A 191 20.92 9.80 24.91
CA GLY A 191 21.64 9.74 23.65
C GLY A 191 21.34 8.49 22.80
N MET A 192 20.29 7.76 23.12
CA MET A 192 19.86 6.59 22.35
C MET A 192 19.06 6.99 21.10
N ARG A 193 18.49 8.18 21.09
CA ARG A 193 17.78 8.79 19.94
C ARG A 193 18.50 10.06 19.50
N GLN A 194 18.53 10.30 18.20
CA GLN A 194 19.19 11.48 17.63
C GLN A 194 18.33 12.75 17.78
N ARG A 195 17.00 12.60 17.83
CA ARG A 195 16.05 13.71 17.95
C ARG A 195 14.94 13.40 18.97
N PRO A 196 14.36 14.44 19.60
CA PRO A 196 13.24 14.24 20.51
C PRO A 196 11.99 13.82 19.73
N VAL A 197 11.12 13.07 20.39
CA VAL A 197 9.81 12.70 19.85
C VAL A 197 8.77 13.72 20.32
N TRP A 198 8.13 14.39 19.36
CA TRP A 198 7.13 15.41 19.64
C TRP A 198 5.74 14.81 19.87
N ALA A 199 5.00 15.39 20.83
CA ALA A 199 3.59 15.05 21.02
C ALA A 199 2.72 15.93 20.13
N ILE A 200 1.77 15.34 19.43
CA ILE A 200 0.78 16.06 18.62
C ILE A 200 -0.65 15.72 19.03
N GLY A 201 -1.58 16.60 18.65
CA GLY A 201 -3.01 16.30 18.70
C GLY A 201 -3.46 15.67 17.40
N GLU A 202 -4.29 14.67 17.50
CA GLU A 202 -4.92 14.02 16.37
C GLU A 202 -6.43 13.91 16.59
N VAL A 203 -7.20 14.08 15.51
CA VAL A 203 -8.63 13.82 15.48
C VAL A 203 -8.88 12.80 14.37
N ASP A 204 -9.20 11.58 14.75
CA ASP A 204 -9.62 10.56 13.80
C ASP A 204 -11.11 10.75 13.49
N TYR A 205 -11.44 11.03 12.22
CA TYR A 205 -12.82 11.15 11.78
C TYR A 205 -13.39 9.76 11.56
N LYS A 206 -14.42 9.44 12.32
CA LYS A 206 -15.21 8.20 12.18
C LYS A 206 -16.30 8.37 11.14
#